data_5065097697a68a8fc120b8746ec11422
#
_entry.id   5065097697a68a8fc120b8746ec11422
#
_cell.length_a   1.000
_cell.length_b   1.000
_cell.length_c   1.000
_cell.angle_alpha   90.00
_cell.angle_beta   90.00
_cell.angle_gamma   90.00
#
_symmetry.space_group_name_H-M   'P 1'
#
loop_
_entity.id
_entity.type
_entity.pdbx_description
1 polymer ?
#
loop_
_entity_poly.entity_id
_entity_poly.type
_entity_poly.pdbx_seq_one_letter_code
_entity_poly.pdbx_strand_id
1 'polypeptide(L)'
;GATYSGKLMIVKDPSRLFVGTVPEFTNGNGMVVADIAKRYDAIGGVNGGEFVDGETTYTAMPIGLVMKDGEILNDNGGTSHVTGITFDNKLVLGNMNAAKAKELNIRDCVSISNHIGPFLIVNGEAQDIVGIAGGTNPRTAIGQTADGKILLLAVDGRQPNSIGATFSDLQDIMAQYGAVNA
;
A
#
# COMPACT_ATOMS: atom_id res chain seq x y z
N GLY A 1 -3.97 22.54 15.11
CA GLY A 1 -3.52 21.69 14.01
C GLY A 1 -3.55 20.23 14.42
N ALA A 2 -3.79 19.33 13.48
CA ALA A 2 -3.73 17.92 13.75
C ALA A 2 -2.33 17.56 14.27
N THR A 3 -2.27 16.85 15.40
CA THR A 3 -1.01 16.44 15.98
C THR A 3 -0.80 14.97 15.64
N TYR A 4 0.02 14.71 14.67
CA TYR A 4 0.49 13.35 14.38
C TYR A 4 1.98 13.36 14.09
N SER A 5 2.60 12.23 14.30
CA SER A 5 3.97 11.94 13.92
C SER A 5 4.01 10.76 12.97
N GLY A 6 5.01 10.71 12.13
CA GLY A 6 5.19 9.63 11.18
C GLY A 6 6.63 9.49 10.72
N LYS A 7 6.87 8.46 9.94
CA LYS A 7 8.17 8.19 9.32
C LYS A 7 7.98 8.02 7.82
N LEU A 8 8.82 8.68 7.05
CA LEU A 8 8.89 8.52 5.61
C LEU A 8 10.23 7.89 5.23
N MET A 9 10.17 6.73 4.57
CA MET A 9 11.33 6.13 3.92
C MET A 9 11.32 6.50 2.44
N ILE A 10 12.41 7.07 1.96
CA ILE A 10 12.62 7.38 0.54
C ILE A 10 13.58 6.35 -0.04
N VAL A 11 13.05 5.48 -0.90
CA VAL A 11 13.82 4.44 -1.60
C VAL A 11 14.27 5.01 -2.95
N LYS A 12 15.56 5.27 -3.08
CA LYS A 12 16.12 5.90 -4.29
C LYS A 12 16.12 4.97 -5.50
N ASP A 13 16.30 3.67 -5.27
CA ASP A 13 16.29 2.65 -6.29
C ASP A 13 14.96 1.86 -6.22
N PRO A 14 13.99 2.14 -7.12
CA PRO A 14 12.68 1.51 -7.07
C PRO A 14 12.72 0.00 -7.38
N SER A 15 13.80 -0.52 -7.95
CA SER A 15 13.96 -1.96 -8.18
C SER A 15 14.04 -2.75 -6.87
N ARG A 16 14.32 -2.07 -5.75
CA ARG A 16 14.39 -2.68 -4.41
C ARG A 16 13.03 -2.77 -3.72
N LEU A 17 11.97 -2.18 -4.29
CA LEU A 17 10.62 -2.37 -3.79
C LEU A 17 10.09 -3.74 -4.22
N PHE A 18 9.46 -4.45 -3.32
CA PHE A 18 8.80 -5.72 -3.61
C PHE A 18 7.66 -5.98 -2.61
N VAL A 19 6.76 -6.91 -2.97
CA VAL A 19 5.72 -7.40 -2.08
C VAL A 19 6.27 -8.51 -1.21
N GLY A 20 6.29 -8.28 0.10
CA GLY A 20 6.57 -9.30 1.10
C GLY A 20 5.28 -9.96 1.60
N THR A 21 5.27 -11.27 1.75
CA THR A 21 4.10 -12.04 2.21
C THR A 21 4.42 -12.91 3.42
N VAL A 22 3.37 -13.37 4.09
CA VAL A 22 3.45 -14.51 5.02
C VAL A 22 3.90 -15.78 4.28
N PRO A 23 4.36 -16.82 4.99
CA PRO A 23 4.77 -18.10 4.34
C PRO A 23 3.65 -18.76 3.57
N GLU A 24 2.43 -18.68 4.09
CA GLU A 24 1.25 -19.35 3.56
C GLU A 24 0.01 -18.49 3.84
N PHE A 25 -0.87 -18.37 2.86
CA PHE A 25 -2.15 -17.67 3.02
C PHE A 25 -3.17 -18.61 3.66
N THR A 26 -3.55 -18.30 4.89
CA THR A 26 -4.47 -19.11 5.68
C THR A 26 -5.41 -18.25 6.50
N ASN A 27 -6.50 -18.86 7.00
CA ASN A 27 -7.37 -18.22 7.99
C ASN A 27 -6.76 -18.22 9.40
N GLY A 28 -5.52 -18.67 9.55
CA GLY A 28 -4.75 -18.58 10.77
C GLY A 28 -4.15 -17.19 10.99
N ASN A 29 -3.35 -17.05 12.04
CA ASN A 29 -2.78 -15.76 12.42
C ASN A 29 -1.88 -15.18 11.32
N GLY A 30 -2.09 -13.90 11.01
CA GLY A 30 -1.20 -13.10 10.18
C GLY A 30 0.13 -12.80 10.88
N MET A 31 0.99 -12.09 10.18
CA MET A 31 2.28 -11.64 10.69
C MET A 31 2.34 -10.11 10.68
N VAL A 32 3.02 -9.53 11.66
CA VAL A 32 3.33 -8.09 11.64
C VAL A 32 4.38 -7.78 10.56
N VAL A 33 4.35 -6.56 10.03
CA VAL A 33 5.26 -6.10 8.97
C VAL A 33 6.73 -6.35 9.31
N ALA A 34 7.13 -6.15 10.58
CA ALA A 34 8.51 -6.37 11.02
C ALA A 34 8.98 -7.83 10.84
N ASP A 35 8.10 -8.79 11.08
CA ASP A 35 8.44 -10.21 10.94
C ASP A 35 8.43 -10.65 9.47
N ILE A 36 7.53 -10.08 8.66
CA ILE A 36 7.58 -10.26 7.20
C ILE A 36 8.89 -9.66 6.65
N ALA A 37 9.26 -8.45 7.06
CA ALA A 37 10.50 -7.81 6.62
C ALA A 37 11.74 -8.68 6.95
N LYS A 38 11.81 -9.27 8.14
CA LYS A 38 12.90 -10.19 8.52
C LYS A 38 12.97 -11.42 7.61
N ARG A 39 11.83 -11.98 7.20
CA ARG A 39 11.81 -13.14 6.28
C ARG A 39 12.49 -12.87 4.95
N TYR A 40 12.44 -11.62 4.49
CA TYR A 40 12.98 -11.19 3.20
C TYR A 40 14.31 -10.43 3.34
N ASP A 41 14.90 -10.38 4.54
CA ASP A 41 16.07 -9.56 4.82
C ASP A 41 15.89 -8.08 4.36
N ALA A 42 14.66 -7.58 4.50
CA ALA A 42 14.31 -6.22 4.11
C ALA A 42 14.67 -5.22 5.22
N ILE A 43 15.14 -4.04 4.84
CA ILE A 43 15.53 -2.97 5.77
C ILE A 43 14.34 -2.24 6.38
N GLY A 44 13.13 -2.43 5.83
CA GLY A 44 11.90 -1.83 6.31
C GLY A 44 10.74 -2.10 5.38
N GLY A 45 9.56 -1.65 5.75
CA GLY A 45 8.36 -1.81 4.96
C GLY A 45 7.16 -1.13 5.60
N VAL A 46 6.06 -1.09 4.85
CA VAL A 46 4.74 -0.69 5.30
C VAL A 46 3.74 -1.80 4.98
N ASN A 47 2.64 -1.86 5.68
CA ASN A 47 1.54 -2.75 5.31
C ASN A 47 0.95 -2.30 3.96
N GLY A 48 0.54 -3.25 3.14
CA GLY A 48 0.08 -3.01 1.78
C GLY A 48 -1.37 -3.42 1.56
N GLY A 49 -1.61 -4.70 1.33
CA GLY A 49 -2.92 -5.20 0.92
C GLY A 49 -3.94 -5.34 2.05
N GLU A 50 -5.19 -5.47 1.64
CA GLU A 50 -6.30 -5.82 2.51
C GLU A 50 -6.30 -7.34 2.80
N PHE A 51 -6.79 -7.73 3.97
CA PHE A 51 -6.88 -9.12 4.39
C PHE A 51 -8.23 -9.39 5.07
N VAL A 52 -8.61 -10.66 5.13
CA VAL A 52 -9.81 -11.08 5.83
C VAL A 52 -9.63 -10.88 7.33
N ASP A 53 -10.41 -9.99 7.90
CA ASP A 53 -10.42 -9.73 9.34
C ASP A 53 -11.24 -10.80 10.05
N GLY A 54 -10.64 -11.51 10.97
CA GLY A 54 -11.30 -12.53 11.77
C GLY A 54 -11.96 -11.93 13.01
N GLU A 55 -12.96 -12.61 13.57
CA GLU A 55 -13.66 -12.15 14.80
C GLU A 55 -12.72 -11.98 16.00
N THR A 56 -11.66 -12.77 16.07
CA THR A 56 -10.72 -12.80 17.21
C THR A 56 -9.27 -12.63 16.81
N THR A 57 -8.92 -12.77 15.55
CA THR A 57 -7.53 -12.71 15.06
C THR A 57 -7.45 -12.08 13.68
N TYR A 58 -6.37 -11.39 13.41
CA TYR A 58 -6.01 -10.94 12.06
C TYR A 58 -5.53 -12.12 11.26
N THR A 59 -6.25 -12.47 10.18
CA THR A 59 -5.89 -13.63 9.37
C THR A 59 -4.69 -13.34 8.45
N ALA A 60 -4.12 -14.42 7.89
CA ALA A 60 -3.10 -14.34 6.85
C ALA A 60 -3.69 -14.44 5.43
N MET A 61 -5.03 -14.32 5.29
CA MET A 61 -5.73 -14.47 4.01
C MET A 61 -5.91 -13.10 3.35
N PRO A 62 -5.24 -12.82 2.21
CA PRO A 62 -5.41 -11.57 1.49
C PRO A 62 -6.77 -11.49 0.78
N ILE A 63 -7.24 -10.26 0.59
CA ILE A 63 -8.42 -9.96 -0.24
C ILE A 63 -7.92 -9.35 -1.56
N GLY A 64 -8.51 -9.83 -2.69
CA GLY A 64 -8.18 -9.33 -4.02
C GLY A 64 -6.87 -9.85 -4.58
N LEU A 65 -6.30 -9.10 -5.52
CA LEU A 65 -5.12 -9.51 -6.25
C LEU A 65 -3.84 -9.27 -5.46
N VAL A 66 -3.03 -10.31 -5.33
CA VAL A 66 -1.65 -10.22 -4.83
C VAL A 66 -0.73 -10.86 -5.85
N MET A 67 0.27 -10.11 -6.30
CA MET A 67 1.32 -10.62 -7.20
C MET A 67 2.70 -10.36 -6.63
N LYS A 68 3.62 -11.27 -6.91
CA LYS A 68 5.03 -11.15 -6.58
C LYS A 68 5.88 -11.75 -7.69
N ASP A 69 6.90 -11.02 -8.13
CA ASP A 69 7.83 -11.44 -9.20
C ASP A 69 7.10 -11.90 -10.49
N GLY A 70 5.95 -11.27 -10.81
CA GLY A 70 5.09 -11.60 -11.95
C GLY A 70 4.17 -12.80 -11.73
N GLU A 71 4.26 -13.48 -10.60
CA GLU A 71 3.38 -14.60 -10.24
C GLU A 71 2.16 -14.13 -9.46
N ILE A 72 1.00 -14.70 -9.76
CA ILE A 72 -0.24 -14.46 -9.01
C ILE A 72 -0.21 -15.37 -7.78
N LEU A 73 -0.18 -14.76 -6.60
CA LEU A 73 -0.22 -15.46 -5.33
C LEU A 73 -1.63 -15.58 -4.77
N ASN A 74 -2.49 -14.59 -5.06
CA ASN A 74 -3.91 -14.61 -4.72
C ASN A 74 -4.70 -13.84 -5.78
N ASP A 75 -5.87 -14.37 -6.14
CA ASP A 75 -6.80 -13.72 -7.06
C ASP A 75 -8.23 -14.16 -6.73
N ASN A 76 -9.10 -13.21 -6.42
CA ASN A 76 -10.51 -13.48 -6.12
C ASN A 76 -11.39 -13.53 -7.40
N GLY A 77 -10.78 -13.50 -8.59
CA GLY A 77 -11.46 -13.66 -9.88
C GLY A 77 -12.25 -12.43 -10.34
N GLY A 78 -11.97 -11.26 -9.79
CA GLY A 78 -12.66 -10.01 -10.13
C GLY A 78 -11.72 -8.85 -10.40
N THR A 79 -12.31 -7.66 -10.49
CA THR A 79 -11.56 -6.40 -10.53
C THR A 79 -11.26 -5.95 -9.11
N SER A 80 -10.00 -5.66 -8.82
CA SER A 80 -9.52 -5.14 -7.55
C SER A 80 -8.95 -3.73 -7.72
N HIS A 81 -8.98 -2.96 -6.65
CA HIS A 81 -8.32 -1.66 -6.53
C HIS A 81 -6.84 -1.90 -6.22
N VAL A 82 -5.99 -1.84 -7.23
CA VAL A 82 -4.61 -2.34 -7.21
C VAL A 82 -3.60 -1.20 -7.12
N THR A 83 -2.62 -1.39 -6.25
CA THR A 83 -1.35 -0.67 -6.23
C THR A 83 -0.25 -1.65 -6.60
N GLY A 84 0.43 -1.40 -7.71
CA GLY A 84 1.44 -2.32 -8.23
C GLY A 84 2.68 -1.60 -8.74
N ILE A 85 3.78 -2.33 -8.84
CA ILE A 85 5.00 -1.90 -9.48
C ILE A 85 5.34 -2.79 -10.67
N THR A 86 5.65 -2.19 -11.80
CA THR A 86 5.98 -2.89 -13.04
C THR A 86 7.43 -3.41 -13.04
N PHE A 87 7.77 -4.26 -14.01
CA PHE A 87 9.15 -4.72 -14.21
C PHE A 87 10.11 -3.57 -14.60
N ASP A 88 9.62 -2.46 -15.15
CA ASP A 88 10.39 -1.23 -15.40
C ASP A 88 10.30 -0.23 -14.22
N ASN A 89 9.88 -0.71 -13.06
CA ASN A 89 9.89 0.01 -11.78
C ASN A 89 8.98 1.25 -11.70
N LYS A 90 7.85 1.21 -12.39
CA LYS A 90 6.82 2.27 -12.33
C LYS A 90 5.68 1.85 -11.42
N LEU A 91 5.29 2.74 -10.51
CA LEU A 91 4.11 2.57 -9.67
C LEU A 91 2.85 2.80 -10.51
N VAL A 92 2.01 1.81 -10.58
CA VAL A 92 0.74 1.81 -11.32
C VAL A 92 -0.41 1.66 -10.35
N LEU A 93 -1.41 2.50 -10.51
CA LEU A 93 -2.63 2.52 -9.72
C LEU A 93 -3.84 2.31 -10.62
N GLY A 94 -4.80 1.50 -10.21
CA GLY A 94 -6.02 1.33 -11.00
C GLY A 94 -6.89 0.18 -10.55
N ASN A 95 -8.14 0.21 -11.03
CA ASN A 95 -9.03 -0.94 -10.89
C ASN A 95 -8.75 -1.92 -12.02
N MET A 96 -8.29 -3.11 -11.67
CA MET A 96 -7.89 -4.12 -12.65
C MET A 96 -8.02 -5.55 -12.11
N ASN A 97 -8.14 -6.49 -13.03
CA ASN A 97 -8.02 -7.92 -12.75
C ASN A 97 -6.60 -8.42 -13.03
N ALA A 98 -6.35 -9.69 -12.73
CA ALA A 98 -5.03 -10.31 -12.93
C ALA A 98 -4.56 -10.28 -14.39
N ALA A 99 -5.47 -10.44 -15.38
CA ALA A 99 -5.12 -10.37 -16.79
C ALA A 99 -4.61 -8.97 -17.18
N LYS A 100 -5.29 -7.91 -16.72
CA LYS A 100 -4.88 -6.52 -16.97
C LYS A 100 -3.59 -6.18 -16.25
N ALA A 101 -3.38 -6.69 -15.03
CA ALA A 101 -2.13 -6.51 -14.30
C ALA A 101 -0.92 -7.11 -15.06
N LYS A 102 -1.10 -8.29 -15.65
CA LYS A 102 -0.07 -8.91 -16.51
C LYS A 102 0.16 -8.15 -17.81
N GLU A 103 -0.92 -7.68 -18.47
CA GLU A 103 -0.82 -6.84 -19.67
C GLU A 103 0.00 -5.55 -19.39
N LEU A 104 -0.19 -4.95 -18.22
CA LEU A 104 0.56 -3.77 -17.76
C LEU A 104 1.97 -4.09 -17.26
N ASN A 105 2.41 -5.34 -17.39
CA ASN A 105 3.73 -5.79 -16.98
C ASN A 105 4.02 -5.56 -15.48
N ILE A 106 2.98 -5.69 -14.65
CA ILE A 106 3.11 -5.56 -13.19
C ILE A 106 3.90 -6.75 -12.65
N ARG A 107 4.94 -6.45 -11.89
CA ARG A 107 5.82 -7.42 -11.22
C ARG A 107 5.27 -7.80 -9.85
N ASP A 108 4.97 -6.80 -9.05
CA ASP A 108 4.43 -6.96 -7.70
C ASP A 108 3.21 -6.07 -7.52
N CYS A 109 2.18 -6.55 -6.87
CA CYS A 109 1.04 -5.72 -6.49
C CYS A 109 0.29 -6.26 -5.27
N VAL A 110 -0.45 -5.36 -4.67
CA VAL A 110 -1.44 -5.63 -3.62
C VAL A 110 -2.75 -4.93 -3.96
N SER A 111 -3.84 -5.40 -3.35
CA SER A 111 -5.16 -4.80 -3.49
C SER A 111 -5.67 -4.30 -2.16
N ILE A 112 -6.42 -3.20 -2.20
CA ILE A 112 -7.11 -2.66 -1.04
C ILE A 112 -8.41 -1.99 -1.50
N SER A 113 -9.47 -2.06 -0.72
CA SER A 113 -10.75 -1.43 -1.08
C SER A 113 -10.63 0.10 -1.09
N ASN A 114 -11.25 0.75 -2.05
CA ASN A 114 -11.19 2.21 -2.22
C ASN A 114 -11.59 3.01 -0.96
N HIS A 115 -12.54 2.48 -0.17
CA HIS A 115 -13.01 3.17 1.04
C HIS A 115 -12.04 3.11 2.23
N ILE A 116 -11.03 2.24 2.19
CA ILE A 116 -9.99 2.12 3.21
C ILE A 116 -8.59 2.44 2.70
N GLY A 117 -8.40 2.49 1.38
CA GLY A 117 -7.14 2.83 0.73
C GLY A 117 -7.37 3.50 -0.62
N PRO A 118 -7.92 4.73 -0.64
CA PRO A 118 -8.14 5.44 -1.90
C PRO A 118 -6.81 5.77 -2.57
N PHE A 119 -6.82 5.88 -3.90
CA PHE A 119 -5.74 6.52 -4.61
C PHE A 119 -5.72 8.01 -4.25
N LEU A 120 -4.56 8.51 -3.86
CA LEU A 120 -4.39 9.88 -3.40
C LEU A 120 -3.99 10.81 -4.54
N ILE A 121 -3.06 10.36 -5.38
CA ILE A 121 -2.52 11.11 -6.53
C ILE A 121 -2.38 10.12 -7.68
N VAL A 122 -2.88 10.48 -8.86
CA VAL A 122 -2.75 9.67 -10.08
C VAL A 122 -2.24 10.54 -11.22
N ASN A 123 -1.12 10.17 -11.80
CA ASN A 123 -0.47 10.92 -12.89
C ASN A 123 -0.25 12.42 -12.58
N GLY A 124 0.09 12.73 -11.34
CA GLY A 124 0.33 14.10 -10.86
C GLY A 124 -0.92 14.86 -10.45
N GLU A 125 -2.10 14.28 -10.59
CA GLU A 125 -3.38 14.90 -10.22
C GLU A 125 -3.89 14.35 -8.89
N ALA A 126 -4.16 15.25 -7.94
CA ALA A 126 -4.80 14.89 -6.67
C ALA A 126 -6.21 14.35 -6.93
N GLN A 127 -6.54 13.22 -6.34
CA GLN A 127 -7.83 12.60 -6.51
C GLN A 127 -8.88 13.19 -5.56
N ASP A 128 -10.14 13.14 -5.96
CA ASP A 128 -11.24 13.52 -5.07
C ASP A 128 -11.46 12.43 -4.02
N ILE A 129 -11.04 12.73 -2.80
CA ILE A 129 -11.21 11.87 -1.62
C ILE A 129 -12.24 12.42 -0.64
N VAL A 130 -12.99 13.47 -1.02
CA VAL A 130 -14.06 14.06 -0.21
C VAL A 130 -15.17 13.01 -0.01
N GLY A 131 -15.58 12.83 1.24
CA GLY A 131 -16.63 11.87 1.59
C GLY A 131 -16.14 10.42 1.77
N ILE A 132 -14.88 10.11 1.50
CA ILE A 132 -14.32 8.82 1.90
C ILE A 132 -14.18 8.81 3.42
N ALA A 133 -14.98 7.97 4.06
CA ALA A 133 -15.01 7.85 5.51
C ALA A 133 -13.68 7.32 6.04
N GLY A 134 -13.21 7.86 7.15
CA GLY A 134 -11.99 7.33 7.74
C GLY A 134 -11.44 8.11 8.93
N GLY A 135 -11.81 9.38 9.09
CA GLY A 135 -11.32 10.21 10.20
C GLY A 135 -9.80 10.13 10.39
N THR A 136 -9.36 10.46 11.59
CA THR A 136 -7.94 10.36 11.98
C THR A 136 -7.63 8.95 12.47
N ASN A 137 -6.66 8.30 11.82
CA ASN A 137 -6.23 6.93 12.13
C ASN A 137 -4.71 6.80 11.95
N PRO A 138 -4.07 5.75 12.53
CA PRO A 138 -2.78 5.28 12.02
C PRO A 138 -2.93 4.98 10.53
N ARG A 139 -1.97 5.42 9.73
CA ARG A 139 -2.05 5.32 8.27
C ARG A 139 -0.70 4.91 7.68
N THR A 140 -0.79 4.22 6.56
CA THR A 140 0.36 4.04 5.67
C THR A 140 0.00 4.48 4.27
N ALA A 141 1.00 4.93 3.53
CA ALA A 141 0.83 5.24 2.12
C ALA A 141 2.10 4.88 1.35
N ILE A 142 1.93 4.56 0.08
CA ILE A 142 3.01 4.33 -0.87
C ILE A 142 2.85 5.33 -2.01
N GLY A 143 3.97 5.88 -2.49
CA GLY A 143 3.97 6.77 -3.64
C GLY A 143 5.25 6.65 -4.44
N GLN A 144 5.22 7.23 -5.64
CA GLN A 144 6.40 7.37 -6.49
C GLN A 144 6.51 8.80 -7.02
N THR A 145 7.72 9.34 -6.96
CA THR A 145 8.05 10.65 -7.51
C THR A 145 8.31 10.58 -9.01
N ALA A 146 8.30 11.73 -9.70
CA ALA A 146 8.56 11.80 -11.14
C ALA A 146 9.96 11.28 -11.52
N ASP A 147 10.96 11.40 -10.64
CA ASP A 147 12.31 10.84 -10.83
C ASP A 147 12.44 9.37 -10.39
N GLY A 148 11.32 8.71 -10.07
CA GLY A 148 11.22 7.28 -9.83
C GLY A 148 11.48 6.82 -8.39
N LYS A 149 11.77 7.70 -7.44
CA LYS A 149 11.94 7.32 -6.03
C LYS A 149 10.63 6.82 -5.44
N ILE A 150 10.70 5.80 -4.62
CA ILE A 150 9.54 5.30 -3.87
C ILE A 150 9.46 5.99 -2.51
N LEU A 151 8.26 6.37 -2.13
CA LEU A 151 7.90 6.95 -0.85
C LEU A 151 7.09 5.93 -0.06
N LEU A 152 7.60 5.49 1.10
CA LEU A 152 6.87 4.63 2.03
C LEU A 152 6.61 5.43 3.31
N LEU A 153 5.36 5.79 3.55
CA LEU A 153 4.95 6.60 4.70
C LEU A 153 4.21 5.74 5.71
N ALA A 154 4.57 5.87 6.98
CA ALA A 154 3.80 5.36 8.11
C ALA A 154 3.53 6.51 9.08
N VAL A 155 2.27 6.72 9.44
CA VAL A 155 1.82 7.72 10.41
C VAL A 155 1.27 7.01 11.63
N ASP A 156 1.79 7.36 12.79
CA ASP A 156 1.32 6.86 14.09
C ASP A 156 -0.07 7.43 14.39
N GLY A 157 -0.87 6.69 15.12
CA GLY A 157 -2.19 7.16 15.53
C GLY A 157 -2.72 6.44 16.77
N ARG A 158 -3.88 6.89 17.26
CA ARG A 158 -4.53 6.37 18.47
C ARG A 158 -3.65 6.47 19.72
N GLN A 159 -2.75 7.46 19.76
CA GLN A 159 -1.84 7.71 20.87
C GLN A 159 -2.01 9.15 21.38
N PRO A 160 -1.71 9.45 22.65
CA PRO A 160 -1.88 10.79 23.22
C PRO A 160 -1.14 11.90 22.46
N ASN A 161 0.01 11.57 21.88
CA ASN A 161 0.89 12.49 21.15
C ASN A 161 0.76 12.37 19.60
N SER A 162 -0.07 11.43 19.13
CA SER A 162 -0.33 11.22 17.71
C SER A 162 -1.71 10.61 17.52
N ILE A 163 -2.71 11.45 17.27
CA ILE A 163 -4.10 10.98 17.07
C ILE A 163 -4.28 10.26 15.73
N GLY A 164 -3.39 10.51 14.78
CA GLY A 164 -3.41 9.95 13.43
C GLY A 164 -3.67 10.98 12.35
N ALA A 165 -3.66 10.52 11.11
CA ALA A 165 -3.85 11.32 9.90
C ALA A 165 -5.17 10.95 9.19
N THR A 166 -5.72 11.92 8.47
CA THR A 166 -6.80 11.71 7.49
C THR A 166 -6.21 11.30 6.14
N PHE A 167 -7.04 10.90 5.18
CA PHE A 167 -6.57 10.69 3.80
C PHE A 167 -6.10 11.99 3.15
N SER A 168 -6.72 13.12 3.47
CA SER A 168 -6.28 14.44 3.00
C SER A 168 -4.88 14.78 3.51
N ASP A 169 -4.59 14.51 4.79
CA ASP A 169 -3.24 14.68 5.33
C ASP A 169 -2.21 13.83 4.57
N LEU A 170 -2.56 12.56 4.24
CA LEU A 170 -1.66 11.70 3.46
C LEU A 170 -1.45 12.24 2.03
N GLN A 171 -2.52 12.72 1.38
CA GLN A 171 -2.45 13.32 0.05
C GLN A 171 -1.52 14.53 0.06
N ASP A 172 -1.68 15.42 1.04
CA ASP A 172 -0.85 16.61 1.20
C ASP A 172 0.63 16.25 1.44
N ILE A 173 0.90 15.26 2.31
CA ILE A 173 2.26 14.78 2.56
C ILE A 173 2.86 14.20 1.28
N MET A 174 2.14 13.31 0.58
CA MET A 174 2.65 12.71 -0.65
C MET A 174 2.92 13.75 -1.73
N ALA A 175 2.04 14.75 -1.89
CA ALA A 175 2.23 15.87 -2.81
C ALA A 175 3.46 16.71 -2.41
N GLN A 176 3.63 17.01 -1.13
CA GLN A 176 4.79 17.77 -0.61
C GLN A 176 6.12 17.08 -0.92
N TYR A 177 6.15 15.75 -0.90
CA TYR A 177 7.34 14.96 -1.26
C TYR A 177 7.45 14.61 -2.75
N GLY A 178 6.58 15.20 -3.57
CA GLY A 178 6.68 15.13 -5.03
C GLY A 178 6.15 13.84 -5.65
N ALA A 179 5.23 13.14 -4.97
CA ALA A 179 4.58 11.98 -5.55
C ALA A 179 3.77 12.37 -6.78
N VAL A 180 3.90 11.60 -7.85
CA VAL A 180 3.04 11.68 -9.05
C VAL A 180 2.02 10.55 -9.09
N ASN A 181 2.28 9.47 -8.34
CA ASN A 181 1.33 8.41 -8.03
C ASN A 181 1.42 8.07 -6.54
N ALA A 182 0.31 7.95 -5.87
CA ALA A 182 0.25 7.57 -4.46
C ALA A 182 -1.14 7.01 -4.09
#